data_34a9538f17d7b78668ba93c7d6363571
#
_entry.id   34a9538f17d7b78668ba93c7d6363571
#
_cell.length_a   1.000
_cell.length_b   1.000
_cell.length_c   1.000
_cell.angle_alpha   90.00
_cell.angle_beta   90.00
_cell.angle_gamma   90.00
#
_symmetry.space_group_name_H-M   'P 1'
#
loop_
_entity.id
_entity.type
_entity.pdbx_description
1 polymer ?
#
loop_
_entity_poly.entity_id
_entity_poly.type
_entity_poly.pdbx_seq_one_letter_code
_entity_poly.pdbx_strand_id
1 'polypeptide(L)'
;MAEQGIHYRTGGKLTHAGCEMLPDGKDIEYIVIERIEFKESENIGGRTEQGVWVAHFAKNQYTKLPMVLNSTNRKRIAKLFPEVDGYINKLKNVAVRLTREKTRDPQDIGGETWGLRISRMPAKKPAAPKKEKIEVGSDKWEKCIEWIMSGKDVESLRKWYDITKEVEDALLKDASSRVETTAQSETNKAE
;
A
#
# COMPACT_ATOMS: atom_id res chain seq x y z
N MET A 1 -18.36 23.35 0.72
CA MET A 1 -19.02 22.31 1.53
C MET A 1 -18.49 20.97 1.07
N ALA A 2 -17.92 20.15 1.94
CA ALA A 2 -17.51 18.80 1.57
C ALA A 2 -18.76 17.97 1.26
N GLU A 3 -18.90 17.52 0.02
CA GLU A 3 -19.99 16.62 -0.38
C GLU A 3 -19.90 15.35 0.48
N GLN A 4 -20.95 15.10 1.26
CA GLN A 4 -21.02 13.95 2.15
C GLN A 4 -21.16 12.67 1.31
N GLY A 5 -20.23 11.74 1.52
CA GLY A 5 -20.29 10.39 0.95
C GLY A 5 -20.97 9.39 1.90
N ILE A 6 -21.22 8.18 1.42
CA ILE A 6 -21.73 7.09 2.26
C ILE A 6 -20.67 6.70 3.28
N HIS A 7 -21.06 6.72 4.55
CA HIS A 7 -20.25 6.32 5.69
C HIS A 7 -20.94 5.18 6.44
N TYR A 8 -20.21 4.12 6.70
CA TYR A 8 -20.70 2.96 7.43
C TYR A 8 -20.29 3.04 8.89
N ARG A 9 -21.16 3.54 9.77
CA ARG A 9 -20.88 3.76 11.20
C ARG A 9 -21.82 2.98 12.11
N THR A 10 -21.27 2.44 13.20
CA THR A 10 -22.04 1.86 14.31
C THR A 10 -21.52 2.45 15.62
N GLY A 11 -22.40 3.06 16.41
CA GLY A 11 -22.01 3.74 17.66
C GLY A 11 -20.94 4.83 17.45
N GLY A 12 -20.98 5.56 16.33
CA GLY A 12 -20.00 6.60 15.97
C GLY A 12 -18.69 6.10 15.35
N LYS A 13 -18.39 4.78 15.41
CA LYS A 13 -17.18 4.20 14.82
C LYS A 13 -17.45 3.70 13.40
N LEU A 14 -16.48 3.93 12.50
CA LEU A 14 -16.53 3.36 11.15
C LEU A 14 -16.36 1.84 11.22
N THR A 15 -17.23 1.11 10.52
CA THR A 15 -17.22 -0.37 10.46
C THR A 15 -16.69 -0.87 9.12
N HIS A 16 -16.96 -0.15 8.04
CA HIS A 16 -16.53 -0.50 6.69
C HIS A 16 -15.97 0.73 5.96
N ALA A 17 -15.12 0.47 4.99
CA ALA A 17 -14.51 1.50 4.15
C ALA A 17 -15.55 2.17 3.25
N GLY A 18 -15.59 3.49 3.28
CA GLY A 18 -16.43 4.35 2.46
C GLY A 18 -15.62 5.45 1.79
N CYS A 19 -16.27 6.51 1.34
CA CYS A 19 -15.60 7.60 0.63
C CYS A 19 -14.57 8.36 1.47
N GLU A 20 -14.63 8.26 2.80
CA GLU A 20 -13.67 8.88 3.74
C GLU A 20 -12.24 8.35 3.60
N MET A 21 -12.06 7.16 2.99
CA MET A 21 -10.73 6.63 2.76
C MET A 21 -10.02 7.27 1.55
N LEU A 22 -10.75 8.00 0.71
CA LEU A 22 -10.18 8.66 -0.47
C LEU A 22 -9.47 9.95 -0.05
N PRO A 23 -8.14 10.07 -0.20
CA PRO A 23 -7.41 11.25 0.22
C PRO A 23 -7.86 12.48 -0.59
N ASP A 24 -8.37 13.49 0.11
CA ASP A 24 -8.90 14.73 -0.48
C ASP A 24 -9.95 14.48 -1.59
N GLY A 25 -10.71 13.37 -1.49
CA GLY A 25 -11.67 12.96 -2.50
C GLY A 25 -11.06 12.49 -3.82
N LYS A 26 -9.73 12.30 -3.88
CA LYS A 26 -9.03 11.80 -5.06
C LYS A 26 -9.08 10.27 -5.13
N ASP A 27 -9.02 9.76 -6.35
CA ASP A 27 -8.95 8.32 -6.59
C ASP A 27 -7.69 7.70 -5.96
N ILE A 28 -7.83 6.47 -5.47
CA ILE A 28 -6.70 5.62 -5.10
C ILE A 28 -6.33 4.78 -6.33
N GLU A 29 -5.23 5.14 -6.97
CA GLU A 29 -4.77 4.52 -8.23
C GLU A 29 -4.38 3.05 -8.06
N TYR A 30 -3.95 2.66 -6.84
CA TYR A 30 -3.45 1.32 -6.55
C TYR A 30 -3.70 0.94 -5.10
N ILE A 31 -4.49 -0.11 -4.89
CA ILE A 31 -4.67 -0.77 -3.60
C ILE A 31 -4.83 -2.27 -3.85
N VAL A 32 -4.32 -3.09 -2.95
CA VAL A 32 -4.40 -4.54 -3.10
C VAL A 32 -5.54 -5.09 -2.25
N ILE A 33 -6.46 -5.80 -2.89
CA ILE A 33 -7.42 -6.66 -2.20
C ILE A 33 -6.70 -7.96 -1.88
N GLU A 34 -6.51 -8.23 -0.59
CA GLU A 34 -5.87 -9.45 -0.10
C GLU A 34 -6.76 -10.66 -0.31
N ARG A 35 -8.05 -10.53 0.03
CA ARG A 35 -9.07 -11.57 -0.16
C ARG A 35 -10.47 -10.97 -0.25
N ILE A 36 -11.37 -11.75 -0.81
CA ILE A 36 -12.81 -11.47 -0.84
C ILE A 36 -13.54 -12.60 -0.15
N GLU A 37 -14.43 -12.25 0.78
CA GLU A 37 -15.18 -13.17 1.63
C GLU A 37 -16.68 -12.97 1.42
N PHE A 38 -17.42 -14.07 1.38
CA PHE A 38 -18.89 -14.05 1.48
C PHE A 38 -19.28 -14.26 2.93
N LYS A 39 -20.12 -13.40 3.45
CA LYS A 39 -20.69 -13.50 4.80
C LYS A 39 -22.19 -13.68 4.72
N GLU A 40 -22.71 -14.67 5.44
CA GLU A 40 -24.15 -14.90 5.53
C GLU A 40 -24.88 -13.69 6.12
N SER A 41 -24.24 -13.05 7.12
CA SER A 41 -24.71 -11.80 7.70
C SER A 41 -23.55 -10.90 8.11
N GLU A 42 -23.72 -9.58 8.00
CA GLU A 42 -22.73 -8.58 8.42
C GLU A 42 -23.44 -7.34 8.97
N ASN A 43 -22.89 -6.75 10.01
CA ASN A 43 -23.38 -5.48 10.54
C ASN A 43 -22.73 -4.31 9.76
N ILE A 44 -23.51 -3.65 8.93
CA ILE A 44 -23.05 -2.55 8.08
C ILE A 44 -23.74 -1.26 8.54
N GLY A 45 -22.97 -0.38 9.18
CA GLY A 45 -23.50 0.91 9.64
C GLY A 45 -24.66 0.80 10.64
N GLY A 46 -24.67 -0.24 11.49
CA GLY A 46 -25.69 -0.48 12.51
C GLY A 46 -26.89 -1.28 12.00
N ARG A 47 -26.87 -1.75 10.75
CA ARG A 47 -27.90 -2.64 10.20
C ARG A 47 -27.31 -3.99 9.85
N THR A 48 -28.00 -5.07 10.21
CA THR A 48 -27.60 -6.42 9.79
C THR A 48 -28.10 -6.68 8.38
N GLU A 49 -27.17 -6.86 7.44
CA GLU A 49 -27.45 -7.24 6.07
C GLU A 49 -27.11 -8.70 5.83
N GLN A 50 -27.91 -9.38 4.98
CA GLN A 50 -27.73 -10.78 4.64
C GLN A 50 -27.05 -10.93 3.29
N GLY A 51 -26.23 -11.99 3.15
CA GLY A 51 -25.60 -12.35 1.89
C GLY A 51 -24.60 -11.31 1.37
N VAL A 52 -23.69 -10.86 2.23
CA VAL A 52 -22.80 -9.74 1.99
C VAL A 52 -21.44 -10.22 1.50
N TRP A 53 -20.93 -9.57 0.46
CA TRP A 53 -19.57 -9.75 -0.01
C TRP A 53 -18.67 -8.65 0.53
N VAL A 54 -17.52 -9.03 1.09
CA VAL A 54 -16.59 -8.11 1.76
C VAL A 54 -15.19 -8.29 1.19
N ALA A 55 -14.57 -7.19 0.76
CA ALA A 55 -13.16 -7.17 0.34
C ALA A 55 -12.28 -6.70 1.50
N HIS A 56 -11.26 -7.47 1.81
CA HIS A 56 -10.23 -7.13 2.78
C HIS A 56 -9.00 -6.62 2.03
N PHE A 57 -8.48 -5.50 2.44
CA PHE A 57 -7.29 -4.92 1.82
C PHE A 57 -6.03 -5.39 2.53
N ALA A 58 -4.97 -5.61 1.75
CA ALA A 58 -3.63 -5.76 2.30
C ALA A 58 -3.23 -4.50 3.08
N LYS A 59 -2.22 -4.61 3.96
CA LYS A 59 -1.73 -3.47 4.73
C LYS A 59 -1.43 -2.27 3.82
N ASN A 60 -2.10 -1.16 4.06
CA ASN A 60 -1.99 0.05 3.26
C ASN A 60 -2.13 1.31 4.15
N GLN A 61 -1.89 2.49 3.55
CA GLN A 61 -1.95 3.78 4.25
C GLN A 61 -3.36 4.40 4.31
N TYR A 62 -4.33 3.85 3.58
CA TYR A 62 -5.65 4.49 3.41
C TYR A 62 -6.68 4.00 4.42
N THR A 63 -6.73 2.69 4.67
CA THR A 63 -7.70 2.10 5.59
C THR A 63 -7.25 0.76 6.15
N LYS A 64 -7.77 0.43 7.33
CA LYS A 64 -7.70 -0.91 7.92
C LYS A 64 -9.05 -1.63 7.85
N LEU A 65 -10.08 -0.93 7.35
CA LEU A 65 -11.44 -1.43 7.31
C LEU A 65 -11.72 -2.20 6.02
N PRO A 66 -12.53 -3.26 6.07
CA PRO A 66 -12.97 -3.97 4.88
C PRO A 66 -13.99 -3.12 4.09
N MET A 67 -14.12 -3.40 2.80
CA MET A 67 -15.06 -2.73 1.90
C MET A 67 -16.22 -3.66 1.56
N VAL A 68 -17.45 -3.17 1.70
CA VAL A 68 -18.64 -3.89 1.22
C VAL A 68 -18.70 -3.85 -0.31
N LEU A 69 -18.81 -5.02 -0.92
CA LEU A 69 -18.93 -5.18 -2.36
C LEU A 69 -20.39 -5.29 -2.78
N ASN A 70 -21.01 -4.17 -3.09
CA ASN A 70 -22.34 -4.16 -3.72
C ASN A 70 -22.31 -4.78 -5.13
N SER A 71 -23.48 -4.97 -5.75
CA SER A 71 -23.61 -5.60 -7.05
C SER A 71 -22.77 -4.92 -8.14
N THR A 72 -22.65 -3.59 -8.10
CA THR A 72 -21.85 -2.81 -9.06
C THR A 72 -20.35 -3.14 -8.89
N ASN A 73 -19.84 -3.12 -7.67
CA ASN A 73 -18.42 -3.44 -7.40
C ASN A 73 -18.10 -4.88 -7.77
N ARG A 74 -18.97 -5.83 -7.46
CA ARG A 74 -18.80 -7.25 -7.85
C ARG A 74 -18.73 -7.43 -9.37
N LYS A 75 -19.63 -6.80 -10.12
CA LYS A 75 -19.63 -6.83 -11.59
C LYS A 75 -18.34 -6.23 -12.17
N ARG A 76 -17.79 -5.18 -11.56
CA ARG A 76 -16.53 -4.55 -11.99
C ARG A 76 -15.33 -5.45 -11.72
N ILE A 77 -15.27 -6.06 -10.54
CA ILE A 77 -14.23 -7.06 -10.24
C ILE A 77 -14.27 -8.20 -11.25
N ALA A 78 -15.43 -8.79 -11.51
CA ALA A 78 -15.57 -9.87 -12.46
C ALA A 78 -15.14 -9.48 -13.89
N LYS A 79 -15.31 -8.22 -14.29
CA LYS A 79 -14.81 -7.72 -15.57
C LYS A 79 -13.32 -7.45 -15.60
N LEU A 80 -12.73 -7.02 -14.48
CA LEU A 80 -11.29 -6.78 -14.37
C LEU A 80 -10.49 -8.08 -14.31
N PHE A 81 -11.10 -9.15 -13.78
CA PHE A 81 -10.48 -10.44 -13.55
C PHE A 81 -11.36 -11.57 -14.15
N PRO A 82 -11.44 -11.65 -15.47
CA PRO A 82 -12.31 -12.64 -16.14
C PRO A 82 -11.89 -14.08 -15.88
N GLU A 83 -10.64 -14.32 -15.50
CA GLU A 83 -10.08 -15.63 -15.22
C GLU A 83 -10.75 -16.39 -14.06
N VAL A 84 -11.50 -15.69 -13.21
CA VAL A 84 -12.21 -16.34 -12.09
C VAL A 84 -13.64 -16.74 -12.43
N ASP A 85 -14.10 -16.49 -13.66
CA ASP A 85 -15.44 -16.85 -14.16
C ASP A 85 -16.58 -16.47 -13.18
N GLY A 86 -16.52 -15.25 -12.65
CA GLY A 86 -17.49 -14.71 -11.69
C GLY A 86 -17.30 -15.16 -10.23
N TYR A 87 -16.44 -16.13 -9.95
CA TYR A 87 -16.13 -16.60 -8.59
C TYR A 87 -15.12 -15.67 -7.91
N ILE A 88 -15.54 -14.44 -7.63
CA ILE A 88 -14.68 -13.35 -7.10
C ILE A 88 -14.00 -13.69 -5.76
N ASN A 89 -14.52 -14.64 -5.00
CA ASN A 89 -13.89 -15.15 -3.77
C ASN A 89 -12.60 -15.96 -3.99
N LYS A 90 -12.33 -16.37 -5.22
CA LYS A 90 -11.05 -17.00 -5.60
C LYS A 90 -9.92 -15.99 -5.76
N LEU A 91 -10.24 -14.70 -5.89
CA LEU A 91 -9.24 -13.64 -6.02
C LEU A 91 -8.48 -13.43 -4.72
N LYS A 92 -7.15 -13.42 -4.83
CA LYS A 92 -6.23 -13.11 -3.73
C LYS A 92 -5.12 -12.19 -4.23
N ASN A 93 -4.78 -11.20 -3.42
CA ASN A 93 -3.69 -10.26 -3.69
C ASN A 93 -3.81 -9.55 -5.06
N VAL A 94 -5.04 -9.16 -5.43
CA VAL A 94 -5.30 -8.47 -6.69
C VAL A 94 -5.32 -6.96 -6.51
N ALA A 95 -4.69 -6.25 -7.42
CA ALA A 95 -4.64 -4.80 -7.39
C ALA A 95 -5.87 -4.19 -8.06
N VAL A 96 -6.48 -3.21 -7.40
CA VAL A 96 -7.61 -2.44 -7.93
C VAL A 96 -7.36 -0.95 -7.77
N ARG A 97 -8.06 -0.14 -8.55
CA ARG A 97 -8.19 1.29 -8.37
C ARG A 97 -9.53 1.58 -7.70
N LEU A 98 -9.56 2.48 -6.74
CA LEU A 98 -10.78 2.94 -6.09
C LEU A 98 -11.10 4.37 -6.52
N THR A 99 -12.38 4.63 -6.75
CA THR A 99 -12.90 5.94 -7.14
C THR A 99 -14.19 6.23 -6.40
N ARG A 100 -14.64 7.47 -6.42
CA ARG A 100 -15.98 7.84 -5.98
C ARG A 100 -16.89 8.03 -7.18
N GLU A 101 -18.13 7.60 -7.05
CA GLU A 101 -19.16 7.85 -8.04
C GLU A 101 -20.46 8.23 -7.36
N LYS A 102 -21.24 9.08 -8.04
CA LYS A 102 -22.59 9.40 -7.59
C LYS A 102 -23.46 8.14 -7.56
N THR A 103 -24.22 8.00 -6.51
CA THR A 103 -25.12 6.87 -6.27
C THR A 103 -26.35 7.38 -5.54
N ARG A 104 -27.43 6.57 -5.53
CA ARG A 104 -28.61 6.89 -4.71
C ARG A 104 -28.23 6.97 -3.25
N ASP A 105 -28.76 7.98 -2.57
CA ASP A 105 -28.66 8.06 -1.12
C ASP A 105 -29.62 7.01 -0.50
N PRO A 106 -29.09 6.09 0.34
CA PRO A 106 -29.96 5.12 1.00
C PRO A 106 -30.86 5.72 2.08
N GLN A 107 -30.62 6.97 2.48
CA GLN A 107 -31.37 7.68 3.52
C GLN A 107 -32.34 8.74 2.95
N ASP A 108 -32.17 9.13 1.70
CA ASP A 108 -33.01 10.14 1.03
C ASP A 108 -33.59 9.59 -0.27
N ILE A 109 -34.91 9.46 -0.32
CA ILE A 109 -35.62 8.96 -1.51
C ILE A 109 -35.53 10.00 -2.63
N GLY A 110 -34.69 9.70 -3.63
CA GLY A 110 -34.43 10.58 -4.77
C GLY A 110 -33.17 11.42 -4.63
N GLY A 111 -32.55 11.42 -3.46
CA GLY A 111 -31.25 12.05 -3.23
C GLY A 111 -30.08 11.30 -3.88
N GLU A 112 -29.04 12.03 -4.18
CA GLU A 112 -27.76 11.50 -4.64
C GLU A 112 -26.67 11.73 -3.60
N THR A 113 -25.79 10.75 -3.44
CA THR A 113 -24.62 10.82 -2.58
C THR A 113 -23.41 10.23 -3.29
N TRP A 114 -22.23 10.35 -2.69
CA TRP A 114 -21.02 9.73 -3.20
C TRP A 114 -20.81 8.34 -2.60
N GLY A 115 -20.61 7.34 -3.43
CA GLY A 115 -20.28 5.97 -3.03
C GLY A 115 -18.89 5.56 -3.48
N LEU A 116 -18.18 4.82 -2.61
CA LEU A 116 -16.89 4.21 -2.95
C LEU A 116 -17.10 3.11 -4.00
N ARG A 117 -16.32 3.14 -5.05
CA ARG A 117 -16.41 2.21 -6.17
C ARG A 117 -15.06 1.66 -6.57
N ILE A 118 -15.05 0.41 -6.98
CA ILE A 118 -13.94 -0.13 -7.76
C ILE A 118 -14.02 0.47 -9.16
N SER A 119 -12.94 1.05 -9.64
CA SER A 119 -12.86 1.66 -10.96
C SER A 119 -13.05 0.59 -12.04
N ARG A 120 -13.53 1.01 -13.21
CA ARG A 120 -13.56 0.17 -14.42
C ARG A 120 -12.19 0.02 -15.06
N MET A 121 -11.26 0.91 -14.70
CA MET A 121 -9.89 0.90 -15.19
C MET A 121 -9.01 0.05 -14.26
N PRO A 122 -8.02 -0.66 -14.82
CA PRO A 122 -7.07 -1.43 -14.01
C PRO A 122 -6.28 -0.51 -13.07
N ALA A 123 -5.77 -1.10 -12.00
CA ALA A 123 -4.89 -0.40 -11.07
C ALA A 123 -3.57 0.02 -11.77
N LYS A 124 -3.14 1.24 -11.51
CA LYS A 124 -1.85 1.73 -11.98
C LYS A 124 -0.83 1.53 -10.86
N LYS A 125 0.01 0.50 -11.00
CA LYS A 125 1.08 0.24 -10.04
C LYS A 125 1.95 1.49 -9.87
N PRO A 126 2.18 1.97 -8.65
CA PRO A 126 3.12 3.06 -8.44
C PRO A 126 4.47 2.71 -9.07
N ALA A 127 5.09 3.67 -9.72
CA ALA A 127 6.46 3.52 -10.15
C ALA A 127 7.30 3.18 -8.90
N ALA A 128 8.18 2.19 -9.02
CA ALA A 128 9.13 1.93 -7.96
C ALA A 128 9.86 3.24 -7.61
N PRO A 129 10.04 3.56 -6.32
CA PRO A 129 10.79 4.75 -5.95
C PRO A 129 12.11 4.73 -6.69
N LYS A 130 12.42 5.83 -7.38
CA LYS A 130 13.73 5.97 -8.04
C LYS A 130 14.78 5.84 -6.94
N LYS A 131 15.58 4.79 -7.04
CA LYS A 131 16.72 4.63 -6.14
C LYS A 131 17.69 5.76 -6.39
N GLU A 132 18.21 6.34 -5.33
CA GLU A 132 19.19 7.41 -5.44
C GLU A 132 20.56 6.81 -5.82
N LYS A 133 21.26 7.50 -6.70
CA LYS A 133 22.66 7.15 -7.01
C LYS A 133 23.54 7.60 -5.87
N ILE A 134 24.54 6.79 -5.54
CA ILE A 134 25.57 7.12 -4.57
C ILE A 134 26.83 7.53 -5.35
N GLU A 135 27.31 8.73 -5.04
CA GLU A 135 28.59 9.22 -5.56
C GLU A 135 29.68 9.00 -4.53
N VAL A 136 30.85 8.54 -4.97
CA VAL A 136 32.02 8.30 -4.11
C VAL A 136 32.41 9.60 -3.40
N GLY A 137 32.61 9.54 -2.08
CA GLY A 137 32.97 10.71 -1.26
C GLY A 137 31.81 11.66 -0.91
N SER A 138 30.58 11.31 -1.25
CA SER A 138 29.39 12.07 -0.81
C SER A 138 29.01 11.71 0.65
N ASP A 139 28.19 12.57 1.29
CA ASP A 139 27.63 12.27 2.62
C ASP A 139 26.86 10.93 2.65
N LYS A 140 26.26 10.56 1.53
CA LYS A 140 25.56 9.28 1.38
C LYS A 140 26.53 8.12 1.31
N TRP A 141 27.67 8.30 0.66
CA TRP A 141 28.76 7.34 0.64
C TRP A 141 29.27 7.05 2.03
N GLU A 142 29.56 8.09 2.80
CA GLU A 142 30.03 7.96 4.17
C GLU A 142 29.04 7.19 5.06
N LYS A 143 27.75 7.51 4.96
CA LYS A 143 26.70 6.76 5.69
C LYS A 143 26.62 5.29 5.28
N CYS A 144 26.85 4.97 4.02
CA CYS A 144 26.91 3.58 3.56
C CYS A 144 28.12 2.85 4.13
N ILE A 145 29.29 3.52 4.19
CA ILE A 145 30.51 2.97 4.81
C ILE A 145 30.26 2.69 6.29
N GLU A 146 29.73 3.66 7.05
CA GLU A 146 29.39 3.48 8.47
C GLU A 146 28.42 2.31 8.68
N TRP A 147 27.44 2.15 7.78
CA TRP A 147 26.48 1.04 7.80
C TRP A 147 27.19 -0.31 7.66
N ILE A 148 28.11 -0.43 6.70
CA ILE A 148 28.89 -1.64 6.45
C ILE A 148 29.83 -1.93 7.63
N MET A 149 30.52 -0.92 8.14
CA MET A 149 31.41 -1.05 9.29
C MET A 149 30.66 -1.48 10.57
N SER A 150 29.37 -1.16 10.67
CA SER A 150 28.50 -1.65 11.77
C SER A 150 28.08 -3.14 11.62
N GLY A 151 28.64 -3.86 10.65
CA GLY A 151 28.36 -5.28 10.40
C GLY A 151 27.03 -5.56 9.68
N LYS A 152 26.45 -4.55 9.03
CA LYS A 152 25.19 -4.70 8.30
C LYS A 152 25.42 -4.98 6.82
N ASP A 153 24.49 -5.74 6.22
CA ASP A 153 24.57 -6.21 4.85
C ASP A 153 24.34 -5.06 3.82
N VAL A 154 25.18 -5.05 2.77
CA VAL A 154 25.05 -4.14 1.61
C VAL A 154 23.74 -4.38 0.88
N GLU A 155 23.21 -5.60 0.86
CA GLU A 155 21.93 -5.91 0.21
C GLU A 155 20.76 -5.08 0.79
N SER A 156 20.84 -4.75 2.08
CA SER A 156 19.85 -3.88 2.72
C SER A 156 19.87 -2.44 2.20
N LEU A 157 21.04 -1.94 1.74
CA LEU A 157 21.20 -0.61 1.14
C LEU A 157 20.58 -0.53 -0.25
N ARG A 158 20.48 -1.64 -0.99
CA ARG A 158 19.84 -1.72 -2.31
C ARG A 158 18.36 -1.37 -2.29
N LYS A 159 17.73 -1.33 -1.11
CA LYS A 159 16.35 -0.85 -0.95
C LYS A 159 16.21 0.64 -1.21
N TRP A 160 17.26 1.40 -0.91
CA TRP A 160 17.26 2.87 -0.91
C TRP A 160 18.11 3.45 -2.05
N TYR A 161 19.19 2.75 -2.40
CA TYR A 161 20.19 3.23 -3.34
C TYR A 161 20.32 2.32 -4.55
N ASP A 162 20.72 2.94 -5.68
CA ASP A 162 21.09 2.23 -6.90
C ASP A 162 22.55 1.81 -6.79
N ILE A 163 22.78 0.61 -6.28
CA ILE A 163 24.12 0.05 -6.04
C ILE A 163 24.44 -0.94 -7.15
N THR A 164 25.26 -0.51 -8.10
CA THR A 164 25.86 -1.41 -9.09
C THR A 164 26.96 -2.25 -8.45
N LYS A 165 27.43 -3.29 -9.14
CA LYS A 165 28.49 -4.15 -8.61
C LYS A 165 29.78 -3.37 -8.36
N GLU A 166 30.10 -2.42 -9.26
CA GLU A 166 31.28 -1.56 -9.13
C GLU A 166 31.18 -0.66 -7.88
N VAL A 167 29.99 -0.12 -7.58
CA VAL A 167 29.73 0.69 -6.38
C VAL A 167 29.84 -0.17 -5.12
N GLU A 168 29.32 -1.39 -5.16
CA GLU A 168 29.43 -2.33 -4.05
C GLU A 168 30.88 -2.69 -3.74
N ASP A 169 31.65 -3.07 -4.77
CA ASP A 169 33.06 -3.43 -4.62
C ASP A 169 33.87 -2.23 -4.07
N ALA A 170 33.58 -1.03 -4.51
CA ALA A 170 34.20 0.20 -4.02
C ALA A 170 33.82 0.50 -2.55
N LEU A 171 32.55 0.32 -2.17
CA LEU A 171 32.09 0.49 -0.78
C LEU A 171 32.76 -0.51 0.17
N LEU A 172 32.81 -1.77 -0.23
CA LEU A 172 33.47 -2.83 0.58
C LEU A 172 34.96 -2.59 0.73
N LYS A 173 35.64 -2.16 -0.32
CA LYS A 173 37.06 -1.82 -0.30
C LYS A 173 37.34 -0.63 0.62
N ASP A 174 36.56 0.44 0.53
CA ASP A 174 36.72 1.62 1.38
C ASP A 174 36.43 1.30 2.84
N ALA A 175 35.38 0.54 3.14
CA ALA A 175 35.06 0.08 4.47
C ALA A 175 36.19 -0.76 5.07
N SER A 176 36.76 -1.70 4.30
CA SER A 176 37.88 -2.57 4.75
C SER A 176 39.14 -1.77 5.06
N SER A 177 39.51 -0.81 4.20
CA SER A 177 40.68 0.04 4.42
C SER A 177 40.57 0.91 5.68
N ARG A 178 39.37 1.36 6.03
CA ARG A 178 39.11 2.14 7.25
C ARG A 178 39.24 1.29 8.52
N VAL A 179 38.76 0.06 8.47
CA VAL A 179 38.92 -0.89 9.59
C VAL A 179 40.40 -1.16 9.87
N GLU A 180 41.22 -1.40 8.83
CA GLU A 180 42.67 -1.63 8.98
C GLU A 180 43.41 -0.40 9.56
N THR A 181 43.02 0.82 9.13
CA THR A 181 43.60 2.07 9.62
C THR A 181 43.29 2.28 11.12
N THR A 182 42.07 1.93 11.54
CA THR A 182 41.61 2.07 12.92
C THR A 182 42.37 1.08 13.83
N ALA A 183 42.57 -0.17 13.40
CA ALA A 183 43.31 -1.19 14.14
C ALA A 183 44.80 -0.82 14.33
N GLN A 184 45.42 -0.21 13.31
CA GLN A 184 46.82 0.23 13.40
C GLN A 184 47.00 1.44 14.32
N SER A 185 46.00 2.33 14.42
CA SER A 185 46.09 3.48 15.32
C SER A 185 45.93 3.13 16.79
N GLU A 186 45.25 2.02 17.11
CA GLU A 186 45.09 1.54 18.48
C GLU A 186 46.34 0.81 18.99
N THR A 187 47.07 0.09 18.11
CA THR A 187 48.34 -0.59 18.47
C THR A 187 49.46 0.40 18.73
N ASN A 188 49.52 1.53 18.03
CA ASN A 188 50.55 2.56 18.24
C ASN A 188 50.30 3.47 19.47
N LYS A 189 49.21 3.36 20.18
CA LYS A 189 48.91 4.08 21.44
C LYS A 189 49.16 3.25 22.67
N ALA A 190 49.51 1.98 22.51
CA ALA A 190 49.76 1.04 23.60
C ALA A 190 51.29 0.79 23.86
N GLU A 191 52.18 1.44 23.13
CA GLU A 191 53.62 1.58 23.40
C GLU A 191 53.92 2.98 23.98
#